data_27a4849fbab3c396e49821f20e68e19c
#
_entry.id   27a4849fbab3c396e49821f20e68e19c
#
_cell.length_a   1.000
_cell.length_b   1.000
_cell.length_c   1.000
_cell.angle_alpha   90.00
_cell.angle_beta   90.00
_cell.angle_gamma   90.00
#
_symmetry.space_group_name_H-M   'P 1'
#
loop_
_entity.id
_entity.type
_entity.pdbx_description
1 polymer ?
#
loop_
_entity_poly.entity_id
_entity_poly.type
_entity_poly.pdbx_seq_one_letter_code
_entity_poly.pdbx_strand_id
1 'polypeptide(L)'
;MNIIEKTYNWKGSLKNRTSTKRIILHHAESKSCTADDIHSWHLANGWAGIGYHFFVRKDGSIYRGRPEGVVGSHAKGSNSDSIGICFEGSYMTETMNQTQINAGRELVAYLKNKYGISKVQKHKDVCSTNCPGTNFPFNEIVNGTVAPKPTPSPTPAAKPSTSGKAIGTYEVTASDLSVRTGPGTNYRRKRHDELTADGKKHDKDKDGCLERGTRVTVYEWKNGFARTPSGWVSGDYLKKV
;
A
#
# COMPACT_ATOMS: atom_id res chain seq x y z
N MET A 1 -6.68 1.30 -8.44
CA MET A 1 -5.87 0.35 -7.66
C MET A 1 -4.68 -0.09 -8.50
N ASN A 2 -3.49 -0.11 -7.91
CA ASN A 2 -2.29 -0.64 -8.54
C ASN A 2 -1.83 -1.85 -7.72
N ILE A 3 -1.63 -3.00 -8.37
CA ILE A 3 -1.10 -4.21 -7.73
C ILE A 3 0.36 -4.35 -8.17
N ILE A 4 1.26 -4.40 -7.22
CA ILE A 4 2.68 -4.57 -7.45
C ILE A 4 2.93 -6.06 -7.65
N GLU A 5 3.32 -6.42 -8.85
CA GLU A 5 3.65 -7.81 -9.19
C GLU A 5 5.05 -8.15 -8.67
N LYS A 6 5.19 -9.35 -8.12
CA LYS A 6 6.46 -9.90 -7.62
C LYS A 6 6.69 -11.30 -8.16
N THR A 7 7.94 -11.60 -8.43
CA THR A 7 8.38 -12.96 -8.77
C THR A 7 8.90 -13.65 -7.51
N TYR A 8 8.45 -14.87 -7.26
CA TYR A 8 8.85 -15.67 -6.11
C TYR A 8 9.43 -17.02 -6.54
N ASN A 9 10.42 -17.49 -5.80
CA ASN A 9 10.97 -18.83 -5.97
C ASN A 9 10.12 -19.84 -5.18
N TRP A 10 9.20 -20.50 -5.85
CA TRP A 10 8.29 -21.46 -5.24
C TRP A 10 8.98 -22.81 -4.97
N LYS A 11 8.70 -23.41 -3.80
CA LYS A 11 9.10 -24.77 -3.50
C LYS A 11 8.02 -25.74 -4.04
N GLY A 12 8.33 -26.41 -5.15
CA GLY A 12 7.38 -27.32 -5.81
C GLY A 12 6.33 -26.61 -6.68
N SER A 13 5.35 -27.38 -7.13
CA SER A 13 4.29 -26.90 -8.01
C SER A 13 3.08 -26.34 -7.25
N LEU A 14 2.46 -25.30 -7.80
CA LEU A 14 1.21 -24.75 -7.29
C LEU A 14 0.02 -25.38 -8.05
N LYS A 15 -1.02 -25.77 -7.30
CA LYS A 15 -2.24 -26.35 -7.89
C LYS A 15 -3.19 -25.23 -8.34
N ASN A 16 -3.81 -25.40 -9.51
CA ASN A 16 -4.83 -24.48 -9.99
C ASN A 16 -6.09 -24.55 -9.11
N ARG A 17 -6.72 -23.39 -8.86
CA ARG A 17 -8.01 -23.28 -8.19
C ARG A 17 -9.13 -23.25 -9.24
N THR A 18 -10.12 -24.09 -9.06
CA THR A 18 -11.23 -24.25 -10.00
C THR A 18 -12.45 -23.38 -9.70
N SER A 19 -12.54 -22.84 -8.47
CA SER A 19 -13.64 -21.95 -8.08
C SER A 19 -13.19 -20.90 -7.07
N THR A 20 -13.86 -19.75 -7.08
CA THR A 20 -13.68 -18.68 -6.09
C THR A 20 -15.03 -18.34 -5.51
N LYS A 21 -15.26 -18.65 -4.23
CA LYS A 21 -16.55 -18.47 -3.56
C LYS A 21 -16.50 -17.42 -2.45
N ARG A 22 -15.30 -17.06 -2.00
CA ARG A 22 -15.11 -16.16 -0.86
C ARG A 22 -13.73 -15.51 -0.82
N ILE A 23 -13.66 -14.43 -0.05
CA ILE A 23 -12.42 -13.77 0.33
C ILE A 23 -12.21 -14.01 1.83
N ILE A 24 -10.99 -14.30 2.24
CA ILE A 24 -10.63 -14.46 3.66
C ILE A 24 -9.56 -13.43 4.02
N LEU A 25 -9.84 -12.63 5.05
CA LEU A 25 -8.97 -11.57 5.52
C LEU A 25 -8.12 -12.04 6.70
N HIS A 26 -6.83 -11.70 6.65
CA HIS A 26 -5.81 -12.06 7.61
C HIS A 26 -5.01 -10.83 8.05
N HIS A 27 -4.31 -10.94 9.18
CA HIS A 27 -3.17 -10.08 9.49
C HIS A 27 -1.87 -10.89 9.45
N ALA A 28 -0.75 -10.19 9.30
CA ALA A 28 0.57 -10.82 9.29
C ALA A 28 1.04 -11.24 10.70
N GLU A 29 0.38 -10.72 11.73
CA GLU A 29 0.78 -10.85 13.14
C GLU A 29 2.21 -10.33 13.41
N SER A 30 2.68 -9.47 12.52
CA SER A 30 3.96 -8.76 12.62
C SER A 30 3.73 -7.28 12.45
N LYS A 31 4.31 -6.45 13.34
CA LYS A 31 4.14 -4.99 13.30
C LYS A 31 4.68 -4.37 12.00
N SER A 32 5.73 -4.98 11.43
CA SER A 32 6.28 -4.56 10.14
C SER A 32 6.85 -5.76 9.42
N CYS A 33 6.47 -5.95 8.17
CA CYS A 33 7.00 -6.98 7.30
C CYS A 33 6.74 -6.65 5.83
N THR A 34 7.45 -7.30 4.96
CA THR A 34 7.26 -7.26 3.51
C THR A 34 6.61 -8.54 3.00
N ALA A 35 6.19 -8.55 1.74
CA ALA A 35 5.70 -9.77 1.09
C ALA A 35 6.81 -10.84 0.97
N ASP A 36 8.08 -10.40 0.85
CA ASP A 36 9.24 -11.31 0.81
C ASP A 36 9.51 -11.95 2.16
N ASP A 37 9.32 -11.20 3.27
CA ASP A 37 9.44 -11.77 4.62
C ASP A 37 8.40 -12.87 4.83
N ILE A 38 7.14 -12.63 4.46
CA ILE A 38 6.08 -13.63 4.55
C ILE A 38 6.39 -14.84 3.67
N HIS A 39 6.92 -14.62 2.44
CA HIS A 39 7.33 -15.71 1.56
C HIS A 39 8.41 -16.56 2.21
N SER A 40 9.43 -15.93 2.79
CA SER A 40 10.54 -16.59 3.47
C SER A 40 10.07 -17.37 4.70
N TRP A 41 9.20 -16.79 5.54
CA TRP A 41 8.63 -17.46 6.70
C TRP A 41 7.83 -18.70 6.31
N HIS A 42 7.03 -18.60 5.25
CA HIS A 42 6.25 -19.74 4.77
C HIS A 42 7.12 -20.85 4.16
N LEU A 43 8.22 -20.50 3.49
CA LEU A 43 9.23 -21.48 3.04
C LEU A 43 9.90 -22.16 4.21
N ALA A 44 10.26 -21.42 5.27
CA ALA A 44 10.86 -21.96 6.49
C ALA A 44 9.91 -22.94 7.22
N ASN A 45 8.59 -22.69 7.14
CA ASN A 45 7.56 -23.62 7.64
C ASN A 45 7.33 -24.85 6.73
N GLY A 46 8.13 -25.04 5.68
CA GLY A 46 8.01 -26.15 4.74
C GLY A 46 6.93 -25.98 3.67
N TRP A 47 6.30 -24.81 3.57
CA TRP A 47 5.29 -24.53 2.56
C TRP A 47 5.94 -24.13 1.22
N ALA A 48 5.12 -24.09 0.17
CA ALA A 48 5.61 -23.73 -1.16
C ALA A 48 6.04 -22.24 -1.31
N GLY A 49 5.83 -21.44 -0.30
CA GLY A 49 6.07 -19.99 -0.27
C GLY A 49 4.83 -19.24 0.20
N ILE A 50 4.76 -17.93 -0.01
CA ILE A 50 3.66 -17.09 0.46
C ILE A 50 2.28 -17.72 0.15
N GLY A 51 1.47 -17.91 1.18
CA GLY A 51 0.17 -18.56 1.08
C GLY A 51 -0.97 -17.65 0.68
N TYR A 52 -0.82 -16.35 0.89
CA TYR A 52 -1.81 -15.32 0.57
C TYR A 52 -1.73 -14.91 -0.90
N HIS A 53 -2.87 -14.58 -1.50
CA HIS A 53 -2.92 -14.10 -2.89
C HIS A 53 -2.57 -12.62 -3.00
N PHE A 54 -2.85 -11.87 -1.93
CA PHE A 54 -2.52 -10.46 -1.83
C PHE A 54 -1.96 -10.10 -0.46
N PHE A 55 -1.08 -9.13 -0.45
CA PHE A 55 -0.55 -8.53 0.76
C PHE A 55 -0.71 -7.02 0.70
N VAL A 56 -1.36 -6.44 1.71
CA VAL A 56 -1.65 -5.01 1.82
C VAL A 56 -0.78 -4.42 2.91
N ARG A 57 0.08 -3.48 2.56
CA ARG A 57 0.97 -2.81 3.50
C ARG A 57 0.32 -1.60 4.17
N LYS A 58 0.93 -1.15 5.27
CA LYS A 58 0.49 0.03 6.04
C LYS A 58 0.51 1.32 5.22
N ASP A 59 1.39 1.42 4.22
CA ASP A 59 1.46 2.55 3.28
C ASP A 59 0.40 2.50 2.17
N GLY A 60 -0.46 1.47 2.18
CA GLY A 60 -1.52 1.26 1.20
C GLY A 60 -1.06 0.56 -0.08
N SER A 61 0.22 0.19 -0.21
CA SER A 61 0.67 -0.60 -1.34
C SER A 61 0.13 -2.03 -1.27
N ILE A 62 -0.26 -2.57 -2.44
CA ILE A 62 -0.83 -3.91 -2.58
C ILE A 62 0.12 -4.74 -3.43
N TYR A 63 0.59 -5.84 -2.88
CA TYR A 63 1.48 -6.77 -3.54
C TYR A 63 0.74 -8.05 -3.95
N ARG A 64 1.07 -8.54 -5.16
CA ARG A 64 0.73 -9.91 -5.56
C ARG A 64 1.59 -10.86 -4.75
N GLY A 65 0.96 -11.78 -4.06
CA GLY A 65 1.62 -12.92 -3.45
C GLY A 65 1.48 -14.15 -4.37
N ARG A 66 0.66 -15.11 -3.95
CA ARG A 66 0.33 -16.27 -4.77
C ARG A 66 -0.52 -15.87 -5.97
N PRO A 67 -0.30 -16.44 -7.17
CA PRO A 67 -1.16 -16.13 -8.32
C PRO A 67 -2.64 -16.39 -8.02
N GLU A 68 -3.52 -15.52 -8.50
CA GLU A 68 -4.95 -15.59 -8.18
C GLU A 68 -5.62 -16.91 -8.56
N GLY A 69 -5.17 -17.51 -9.65
CA GLY A 69 -5.75 -18.74 -10.19
C GLY A 69 -5.30 -20.02 -9.49
N VAL A 70 -4.47 -19.95 -8.45
CA VAL A 70 -3.99 -21.14 -7.75
C VAL A 70 -4.58 -21.27 -6.35
N VAL A 71 -4.52 -22.48 -5.81
CA VAL A 71 -4.99 -22.78 -4.45
C VAL A 71 -4.09 -22.10 -3.42
N GLY A 72 -4.68 -21.37 -2.48
CA GLY A 72 -3.98 -20.69 -1.41
C GLY A 72 -3.33 -21.65 -0.39
N SER A 73 -2.56 -21.08 0.53
CA SER A 73 -2.06 -21.77 1.71
C SER A 73 -2.20 -20.84 2.92
N HIS A 74 -3.44 -20.42 3.23
CA HIS A 74 -3.73 -19.38 4.23
C HIS A 74 -4.89 -19.75 5.19
N ALA A 75 -5.76 -20.69 4.80
CA ALA A 75 -6.89 -21.12 5.63
C ALA A 75 -7.17 -22.61 5.37
N LYS A 76 -6.73 -23.48 6.30
CA LYS A 76 -6.89 -24.93 6.16
C LYS A 76 -8.37 -25.30 5.99
N GLY A 77 -8.67 -26.14 4.99
CA GLY A 77 -10.05 -26.52 4.63
C GLY A 77 -10.80 -25.50 3.76
N SER A 78 -10.28 -24.30 3.56
CA SER A 78 -10.89 -23.22 2.77
C SER A 78 -10.00 -22.68 1.65
N ASN A 79 -8.81 -23.22 1.45
CA ASN A 79 -7.85 -22.74 0.46
C ASN A 79 -8.29 -22.94 -0.99
N SER A 80 -9.06 -24.01 -1.26
CA SER A 80 -9.43 -24.41 -2.63
C SER A 80 -10.52 -23.54 -3.27
N ASP A 81 -11.25 -22.75 -2.48
CA ASP A 81 -12.37 -21.94 -2.95
C ASP A 81 -12.30 -20.47 -2.51
N SER A 82 -11.15 -20.02 -1.99
CA SER A 82 -10.99 -18.68 -1.45
C SER A 82 -9.78 -17.92 -2.00
N ILE A 83 -9.87 -16.59 -1.90
CA ILE A 83 -8.75 -15.67 -2.04
C ILE A 83 -8.37 -15.18 -0.64
N GLY A 84 -7.11 -15.36 -0.25
CA GLY A 84 -6.56 -14.82 0.99
C GLY A 84 -5.93 -13.46 0.78
N ILE A 85 -6.33 -12.49 1.60
CA ILE A 85 -5.71 -11.17 1.69
C ILE A 85 -5.08 -11.04 3.07
N CYS A 86 -3.77 -10.78 3.14
CA CYS A 86 -3.05 -10.52 4.36
C CYS A 86 -2.74 -9.03 4.50
N PHE A 87 -2.90 -8.49 5.69
CA PHE A 87 -2.59 -7.10 6.03
C PHE A 87 -1.37 -7.04 6.93
N GLU A 88 -0.40 -6.19 6.59
CA GLU A 88 0.75 -5.88 7.45
C GLU A 88 0.24 -5.32 8.77
N GLY A 89 0.71 -5.88 9.88
CA GLY A 89 0.34 -5.43 11.22
C GLY A 89 -0.02 -6.56 12.16
N SER A 90 -0.08 -6.25 13.46
CA SER A 90 -0.53 -7.14 14.53
C SER A 90 -1.78 -6.55 15.19
N TYR A 91 -2.96 -6.85 14.62
CA TYR A 91 -4.23 -6.24 15.04
C TYR A 91 -4.87 -6.89 16.26
N MET A 92 -4.10 -7.65 17.00
CA MET A 92 -4.39 -7.91 18.43
C MET A 92 -4.04 -6.70 19.30
N THR A 93 -3.05 -5.88 18.89
CA THR A 93 -2.50 -4.78 19.69
C THR A 93 -2.45 -3.44 18.95
N GLU A 94 -2.35 -3.45 17.63
CA GLU A 94 -2.28 -2.25 16.79
C GLU A 94 -3.66 -1.82 16.29
N THR A 95 -3.77 -0.56 15.90
CA THR A 95 -4.91 -0.02 15.14
C THR A 95 -4.48 0.20 13.70
N MET A 96 -5.29 -0.27 12.76
CA MET A 96 -5.03 -0.09 11.33
C MET A 96 -5.23 1.37 10.93
N ASN A 97 -4.28 1.91 10.18
CA ASN A 97 -4.40 3.27 9.66
C ASN A 97 -5.37 3.34 8.46
N GLN A 98 -5.93 4.52 8.21
CA GLN A 98 -6.94 4.74 7.18
C GLN A 98 -6.45 4.44 5.77
N THR A 99 -5.17 4.61 5.49
CA THR A 99 -4.56 4.31 4.18
C THR A 99 -4.65 2.83 3.85
N GLN A 100 -4.31 1.99 4.81
CA GLN A 100 -4.38 0.54 4.67
C GLN A 100 -5.84 0.06 4.60
N ILE A 101 -6.74 0.64 5.39
CA ILE A 101 -8.19 0.39 5.32
C ILE A 101 -8.72 0.68 3.92
N ASN A 102 -8.38 1.84 3.36
CA ASN A 102 -8.81 2.24 2.02
C ASN A 102 -8.29 1.30 0.93
N ALA A 103 -7.01 0.91 1.00
CA ALA A 103 -6.40 -0.05 0.07
C ALA A 103 -7.07 -1.42 0.16
N GLY A 104 -7.32 -1.91 1.39
CA GLY A 104 -8.05 -3.15 1.62
C GLY A 104 -9.47 -3.13 1.08
N ARG A 105 -10.18 -2.02 1.27
CA ARG A 105 -11.54 -1.80 0.76
C ARG A 105 -11.58 -1.83 -0.78
N GLU A 106 -10.65 -1.12 -1.41
CA GLU A 106 -10.53 -1.08 -2.87
C GLU A 106 -10.24 -2.49 -3.44
N LEU A 107 -9.34 -3.24 -2.80
CA LEU A 107 -9.01 -4.60 -3.20
C LEU A 107 -10.18 -5.57 -3.02
N VAL A 108 -10.87 -5.51 -1.88
CA VAL A 108 -12.05 -6.35 -1.61
C VAL A 108 -13.16 -6.07 -2.62
N ALA A 109 -13.46 -4.80 -2.90
CA ALA A 109 -14.46 -4.40 -3.88
C ALA A 109 -14.10 -4.89 -5.30
N TYR A 110 -12.84 -4.74 -5.69
CA TYR A 110 -12.32 -5.25 -6.96
C TYR A 110 -12.51 -6.77 -7.10
N LEU A 111 -12.15 -7.53 -6.08
CA LEU A 111 -12.26 -9.00 -6.11
C LEU A 111 -13.70 -9.48 -6.05
N LYS A 112 -14.56 -8.82 -5.27
CA LYS A 112 -16.01 -9.10 -5.26
C LYS A 112 -16.60 -8.97 -6.66
N ASN A 113 -16.28 -7.88 -7.35
CA ASN A 113 -16.76 -7.62 -8.70
C ASN A 113 -16.16 -8.61 -9.72
N LYS A 114 -14.84 -8.82 -9.68
CA LYS A 114 -14.12 -9.71 -10.61
C LYS A 114 -14.63 -11.15 -10.61
N TYR A 115 -14.97 -11.67 -9.42
CA TYR A 115 -15.37 -13.07 -9.24
C TYR A 115 -16.88 -13.26 -9.01
N GLY A 116 -17.67 -12.17 -8.99
CA GLY A 116 -19.11 -12.24 -8.72
C GLY A 116 -19.43 -12.77 -7.32
N ILE A 117 -18.59 -12.48 -6.32
CA ILE A 117 -18.71 -12.99 -4.95
C ILE A 117 -19.05 -11.89 -3.95
N SER A 118 -19.91 -12.22 -2.99
CA SER A 118 -20.27 -11.31 -1.89
C SER A 118 -19.64 -11.74 -0.55
N LYS A 119 -19.28 -13.01 -0.40
CA LYS A 119 -18.84 -13.58 0.88
C LYS A 119 -17.41 -13.16 1.22
N VAL A 120 -17.27 -12.38 2.29
CA VAL A 120 -15.98 -12.03 2.89
C VAL A 120 -15.98 -12.47 4.34
N GLN A 121 -14.92 -13.11 4.80
CA GLN A 121 -14.79 -13.72 6.12
C GLN A 121 -13.46 -13.34 6.78
N LYS A 122 -13.42 -13.36 8.09
CA LYS A 122 -12.18 -13.33 8.86
C LYS A 122 -11.58 -14.74 8.88
N HIS A 123 -10.28 -14.88 9.05
CA HIS A 123 -9.65 -16.19 9.20
C HIS A 123 -10.27 -17.00 10.35
N LYS A 124 -10.56 -16.35 11.47
CA LYS A 124 -11.22 -16.98 12.62
C LYS A 124 -12.64 -17.51 12.36
N ASP A 125 -13.29 -17.07 11.28
CA ASP A 125 -14.63 -17.56 10.94
C ASP A 125 -14.59 -18.96 10.27
N VAL A 126 -13.40 -19.41 9.87
CA VAL A 126 -13.19 -20.68 9.14
C VAL A 126 -12.11 -21.57 9.76
N CYS A 127 -11.31 -21.05 10.68
CA CYS A 127 -10.25 -21.77 11.39
C CYS A 127 -10.23 -21.38 12.87
N SER A 128 -9.74 -22.25 13.73
CA SER A 128 -9.51 -21.95 15.15
C SER A 128 -8.26 -21.08 15.31
N THR A 129 -8.44 -19.75 15.34
CA THR A 129 -7.38 -18.73 15.41
C THR A 129 -7.95 -17.41 15.87
N ASN A 130 -7.12 -16.50 16.36
CA ASN A 130 -7.50 -15.11 16.65
C ASN A 130 -7.34 -14.15 15.43
N CYS A 131 -6.75 -14.63 14.33
CA CYS A 131 -6.55 -13.87 13.12
C CYS A 131 -7.90 -13.42 12.50
N PRO A 132 -8.04 -12.19 12.06
CA PRO A 132 -7.04 -11.13 11.87
C PRO A 132 -6.83 -10.21 13.09
N GLY A 133 -7.31 -10.56 14.27
CA GLY A 133 -7.16 -9.79 15.49
C GLY A 133 -8.44 -9.04 15.89
N THR A 134 -8.51 -8.64 17.17
CA THR A 134 -9.69 -7.98 17.75
C THR A 134 -9.87 -6.56 17.25
N ASN A 135 -8.75 -5.85 16.96
CA ASN A 135 -8.75 -4.48 16.49
C ASN A 135 -8.80 -4.36 14.94
N PHE A 136 -8.98 -5.51 14.25
CA PHE A 136 -9.04 -5.49 12.78
C PHE A 136 -10.35 -4.85 12.31
N PRO A 137 -10.31 -3.77 11.49
CA PRO A 137 -11.49 -2.99 11.11
C PRO A 137 -12.27 -3.66 9.97
N PHE A 138 -12.74 -4.90 10.21
CA PHE A 138 -13.38 -5.74 9.21
C PHE A 138 -14.55 -5.04 8.51
N ASN A 139 -15.47 -4.45 9.28
CA ASN A 139 -16.66 -3.81 8.71
C ASN A 139 -16.32 -2.59 7.85
N GLU A 140 -15.30 -1.83 8.22
CA GLU A 140 -14.85 -0.68 7.45
C GLU A 140 -14.23 -1.11 6.10
N ILE A 141 -13.54 -2.25 6.09
CA ILE A 141 -12.93 -2.80 4.87
C ILE A 141 -13.99 -3.41 3.96
N VAL A 142 -14.97 -4.15 4.51
CA VAL A 142 -15.92 -4.95 3.71
C VAL A 142 -17.14 -4.15 3.27
N ASN A 143 -17.69 -3.30 4.14
CA ASN A 143 -18.95 -2.58 3.97
C ASN A 143 -18.76 -1.07 3.84
N GLY A 144 -17.58 -0.54 4.12
CA GLY A 144 -17.31 0.88 3.93
C GLY A 144 -17.46 1.26 2.46
N THR A 145 -18.09 2.41 2.20
CA THR A 145 -18.10 2.96 0.86
C THR A 145 -16.67 3.14 0.38
N VAL A 146 -16.33 2.57 -0.76
CA VAL A 146 -15.13 2.97 -1.47
C VAL A 146 -15.35 4.44 -1.74
N ALA A 147 -14.61 5.31 -1.03
CA ALA A 147 -14.61 6.72 -1.42
C ALA A 147 -14.38 6.74 -2.92
N PRO A 148 -15.17 7.45 -3.72
CA PRO A 148 -14.96 7.48 -5.14
C PRO A 148 -13.49 7.79 -5.34
N LYS A 149 -12.76 6.83 -5.95
CA LYS A 149 -11.41 7.09 -6.44
C LYS A 149 -11.58 8.41 -7.16
N PRO A 150 -10.78 9.45 -6.85
CA PRO A 150 -10.77 10.58 -7.73
C PRO A 150 -10.49 10.00 -9.10
N THR A 151 -11.52 9.91 -9.92
CA THR A 151 -11.41 9.56 -11.33
C THR A 151 -10.30 10.45 -11.83
N PRO A 152 -9.24 9.92 -12.47
CA PRO A 152 -8.35 10.79 -13.18
C PRO A 152 -9.24 11.47 -14.21
N SER A 153 -9.82 12.60 -13.84
CA SER A 153 -10.33 13.54 -14.80
C SER A 153 -9.14 13.79 -15.73
N PRO A 154 -9.29 13.67 -17.05
CA PRO A 154 -8.30 14.20 -17.94
C PRO A 154 -8.35 15.72 -17.80
N THR A 155 -7.82 16.21 -16.69
CA THR A 155 -7.55 17.62 -16.53
C THR A 155 -6.21 17.84 -17.22
N PRO A 156 -6.16 18.72 -18.21
CA PRO A 156 -4.89 19.18 -18.74
C PRO A 156 -4.02 19.55 -17.55
N ALA A 157 -2.75 19.19 -17.60
CA ALA A 157 -1.77 19.40 -16.53
C ALA A 157 -1.96 20.80 -15.92
N ALA A 158 -2.71 20.88 -14.82
CA ALA A 158 -2.79 22.10 -14.06
C ALA A 158 -1.38 22.33 -13.52
N LYS A 159 -0.73 23.38 -14.00
CA LYS A 159 0.45 23.94 -13.35
C LYS A 159 0.20 23.91 -11.85
N PRO A 160 1.14 23.41 -11.03
CA PRO A 160 0.98 23.43 -9.58
C PRO A 160 0.65 24.87 -9.20
N SER A 161 -0.53 25.08 -8.64
CA SER A 161 -0.96 26.39 -8.18
C SER A 161 0.00 26.82 -7.06
N THR A 162 0.87 27.74 -7.36
CA THR A 162 1.71 28.47 -6.40
C THR A 162 0.90 29.57 -5.72
N SER A 163 -0.42 29.44 -5.65
CA SER A 163 -1.30 30.41 -4.98
C SER A 163 -1.13 30.29 -3.48
N GLY A 164 -0.15 30.99 -2.95
CA GLY A 164 0.15 31.17 -1.54
C GLY A 164 1.42 31.99 -1.38
N LYS A 165 1.47 32.86 -0.36
CA LYS A 165 2.70 33.57 -0.01
C LYS A 165 3.74 32.53 0.44
N ALA A 166 4.96 32.59 -0.10
CA ALA A 166 6.06 31.75 0.32
C ALA A 166 6.30 31.88 1.83
N ILE A 167 6.39 30.78 2.54
CA ILE A 167 6.68 30.73 3.98
C ILE A 167 8.19 30.88 4.23
N GLY A 168 8.99 30.35 3.30
CA GLY A 168 10.47 30.45 3.35
C GLY A 168 11.15 29.46 2.43
N THR A 169 12.48 29.54 2.42
CA THR A 169 13.35 28.62 1.71
C THR A 169 13.94 27.61 2.70
N TYR A 170 14.01 26.36 2.29
CA TYR A 170 14.51 25.26 3.09
C TYR A 170 15.46 24.41 2.25
N GLU A 171 16.44 23.80 2.91
CA GLU A 171 17.40 22.89 2.30
C GLU A 171 17.09 21.46 2.67
N VAL A 172 17.15 20.55 1.71
CA VAL A 172 16.98 19.11 1.89
C VAL A 172 18.19 18.53 2.58
N THR A 173 17.97 17.83 3.71
CA THR A 173 19.02 17.20 4.52
C THR A 173 19.14 15.69 4.31
N ALA A 174 18.12 15.04 3.77
CA ALA A 174 18.16 13.62 3.38
C ALA A 174 19.00 13.43 2.09
N SER A 175 19.57 12.24 1.87
CA SER A 175 20.22 11.89 0.59
C SER A 175 19.21 11.91 -0.55
N ASP A 176 18.00 11.32 -0.30
CA ASP A 176 16.90 11.21 -1.25
C ASP A 176 15.58 11.53 -0.55
N LEU A 177 15.00 12.69 -0.85
CA LEU A 177 13.74 13.11 -0.26
C LEU A 177 12.60 12.93 -1.24
N SER A 178 11.76 11.93 -1.01
CA SER A 178 10.61 11.62 -1.86
C SER A 178 9.63 12.79 -1.98
N VAL A 179 9.27 13.13 -3.20
CA VAL A 179 8.19 14.07 -3.51
C VAL A 179 6.87 13.32 -3.63
N ARG A 180 5.83 13.78 -2.94
CA ARG A 180 4.52 13.11 -2.87
C ARG A 180 3.40 13.98 -3.43
N THR A 181 2.28 13.33 -3.74
CA THR A 181 1.08 14.00 -4.25
C THR A 181 0.26 14.69 -3.17
N GLY A 182 0.57 14.46 -1.87
CA GLY A 182 -0.14 15.05 -0.75
C GLY A 182 0.66 14.97 0.56
N PRO A 183 0.14 15.62 1.65
CA PRO A 183 0.83 15.79 2.92
C PRO A 183 0.72 14.53 3.81
N GLY A 184 1.58 13.55 3.56
CA GLY A 184 1.65 12.31 4.34
C GLY A 184 2.37 11.20 3.60
N THR A 185 2.86 10.21 4.35
CA THR A 185 3.51 9.01 3.79
C THR A 185 2.54 8.12 3.01
N ASN A 186 1.24 8.28 3.25
CA ASN A 186 0.15 7.61 2.57
C ASN A 186 -0.16 8.15 1.16
N TYR A 187 0.39 9.30 0.81
CA TYR A 187 0.25 9.82 -0.54
C TYR A 187 1.32 9.23 -1.44
N ARG A 188 0.94 8.94 -2.69
CA ARG A 188 1.81 8.33 -3.69
C ARG A 188 3.07 9.19 -3.92
N ARG A 189 4.23 8.55 -4.04
CA ARG A 189 5.46 9.20 -4.51
C ARG A 189 5.26 9.62 -5.97
N LYS A 190 5.72 10.79 -6.31
CA LYS A 190 5.79 11.26 -7.69
C LYS A 190 6.98 10.59 -8.41
N ARG A 191 6.85 10.42 -9.69
CA ARG A 191 7.94 10.02 -10.57
C ARG A 191 8.68 11.27 -11.06
N HIS A 192 9.86 11.08 -11.62
CA HIS A 192 10.66 12.16 -12.21
C HIS A 192 9.86 13.03 -13.19
N ASP A 193 9.11 12.40 -14.09
CA ASP A 193 8.32 13.11 -15.12
C ASP A 193 7.21 14.00 -14.54
N GLU A 194 6.79 13.78 -13.29
CA GLU A 194 5.76 14.53 -12.58
C GLU A 194 6.30 15.70 -11.73
N LEU A 195 7.62 15.85 -11.61
CA LEU A 195 8.24 16.98 -10.93
C LEU A 195 8.22 18.24 -11.80
N THR A 196 8.36 19.42 -11.16
CA THR A 196 8.59 20.66 -11.91
C THR A 196 9.92 20.60 -12.67
N ALA A 197 10.10 21.47 -13.66
CA ALA A 197 11.36 21.58 -14.40
C ALA A 197 12.57 21.81 -13.48
N ASP A 198 12.37 22.57 -12.39
CA ASP A 198 13.40 22.79 -11.39
C ASP A 198 13.62 21.54 -10.51
N GLY A 199 12.55 20.90 -10.05
CA GLY A 199 12.65 19.64 -9.30
C GLY A 199 13.41 18.55 -10.06
N LYS A 200 13.21 18.45 -11.37
CA LYS A 200 13.92 17.48 -12.23
C LYS A 200 15.43 17.69 -12.30
N LYS A 201 15.91 18.91 -12.11
CA LYS A 201 17.36 19.20 -12.05
C LYS A 201 18.01 18.65 -10.77
N HIS A 202 17.21 18.45 -9.74
CA HIS A 202 17.61 17.96 -8.41
C HIS A 202 17.20 16.51 -8.14
N ASP A 203 16.84 15.78 -9.16
CA ASP A 203 16.50 14.36 -9.19
C ASP A 203 17.33 13.69 -10.30
N LYS A 204 18.64 13.53 -10.02
CA LYS A 204 19.62 13.11 -11.03
C LYS A 204 19.51 11.65 -11.43
N ASP A 205 19.15 10.79 -10.50
CA ASP A 205 18.92 9.37 -10.73
C ASP A 205 17.50 9.04 -11.25
N LYS A 206 16.64 10.08 -11.36
CA LYS A 206 15.28 10.04 -11.92
C LYS A 206 14.31 9.13 -11.15
N ASP A 207 14.50 9.01 -9.85
CA ASP A 207 13.64 8.19 -8.98
C ASP A 207 12.43 8.96 -8.39
N GLY A 208 12.32 10.28 -8.65
CA GLY A 208 11.28 11.16 -8.15
C GLY A 208 11.56 11.75 -6.78
N CYS A 209 12.83 11.74 -6.34
CA CYS A 209 13.29 12.32 -5.10
C CYS A 209 14.09 13.62 -5.33
N LEU A 210 14.23 14.43 -4.29
CA LEU A 210 15.11 15.58 -4.26
C LEU A 210 16.37 15.23 -3.48
N GLU A 211 17.51 15.51 -4.04
CA GLU A 211 18.81 15.22 -3.44
C GLU A 211 19.15 16.16 -2.30
N ARG A 212 20.06 15.73 -1.43
CA ARG A 212 20.65 16.54 -0.34
C ARG A 212 21.21 17.85 -0.88
N GLY A 213 20.96 18.92 -0.14
CA GLY A 213 21.40 20.28 -0.53
C GLY A 213 20.44 21.00 -1.49
N THR A 214 19.42 20.30 -2.01
CA THR A 214 18.37 20.95 -2.82
C THR A 214 17.66 22.02 -2.01
N ARG A 215 17.58 23.23 -2.54
CA ARG A 215 16.80 24.32 -1.92
C ARG A 215 15.40 24.35 -2.49
N VAL A 216 14.39 24.33 -1.61
CA VAL A 216 12.98 24.34 -1.96
C VAL A 216 12.26 25.51 -1.30
N THR A 217 11.36 26.17 -2.04
CA THR A 217 10.44 27.14 -1.47
C THR A 217 9.23 26.41 -0.89
N VAL A 218 8.91 26.67 0.39
CA VAL A 218 7.76 26.12 1.07
C VAL A 218 6.61 27.11 1.09
N TYR A 219 5.41 26.65 0.75
CA TYR A 219 4.18 27.44 0.68
C TYR A 219 3.14 27.03 1.73
N GLU A 220 3.25 25.82 2.29
CA GLU A 220 2.28 25.30 3.26
C GLU A 220 2.93 24.21 4.10
N TRP A 221 2.50 24.11 5.38
CA TRP A 221 2.81 23.00 6.27
C TRP A 221 1.53 22.28 6.65
N LYS A 222 1.50 20.96 6.49
CA LYS A 222 0.37 20.14 6.88
C LYS A 222 0.83 18.73 7.26
N ASN A 223 0.37 18.23 8.42
CA ASN A 223 0.67 16.88 8.91
C ASN A 223 2.18 16.54 8.93
N GLY A 224 3.06 17.48 9.27
CA GLY A 224 4.51 17.30 9.25
C GLY A 224 5.15 17.34 7.86
N PHE A 225 4.38 17.64 6.80
CA PHE A 225 4.86 17.77 5.42
C PHE A 225 4.85 19.23 4.96
N ALA A 226 5.82 19.56 4.10
CA ALA A 226 5.95 20.86 3.46
C ALA A 226 5.51 20.79 1.99
N ARG A 227 4.65 21.72 1.56
CA ARG A 227 4.28 21.88 0.16
C ARG A 227 5.30 22.70 -0.58
N THR A 228 5.92 22.12 -1.59
CA THR A 228 6.86 22.74 -2.53
C THR A 228 6.25 22.84 -3.93
N PRO A 229 6.87 23.53 -4.89
CA PRO A 229 6.40 23.55 -6.27
C PRO A 229 6.30 22.15 -6.92
N SER A 230 7.18 21.23 -6.56
CA SER A 230 7.18 19.85 -7.09
C SER A 230 6.16 18.94 -6.41
N GLY A 231 5.73 19.27 -5.21
CA GLY A 231 4.77 18.47 -4.43
C GLY A 231 5.04 18.56 -2.94
N TRP A 232 4.63 17.53 -2.19
CA TRP A 232 4.79 17.45 -0.74
C TRP A 232 6.02 16.63 -0.37
N VAL A 233 6.80 17.13 0.56
CA VAL A 233 7.99 16.47 1.10
C VAL A 233 7.93 16.42 2.62
N SER A 234 8.57 15.41 3.27
CA SER A 234 8.60 15.35 4.73
C SER A 234 9.38 16.53 5.30
N GLY A 235 8.80 17.18 6.30
CA GLY A 235 9.41 18.29 7.01
C GLY A 235 10.59 17.90 7.89
N ASP A 236 10.66 16.63 8.32
CA ASP A 236 11.75 16.11 9.16
C ASP A 236 13.13 16.21 8.48
N TYR A 237 13.13 16.32 7.16
CA TYR A 237 14.32 16.40 6.33
C TYR A 237 14.51 17.78 5.68
N LEU A 238 13.95 18.82 6.27
CA LEU A 238 14.07 20.20 5.82
C LEU A 238 14.70 21.08 6.89
N LYS A 239 15.76 21.80 6.52
CA LYS A 239 16.42 22.80 7.36
C LYS A 239 16.14 24.19 6.75
N LYS A 240 15.64 25.12 7.54
CA LYS A 240 15.43 26.51 7.10
C LYS A 240 16.77 27.17 6.78
N VAL A 241 16.85 27.88 5.68
CA VAL A 241 18.03 28.61 5.20
C VAL A 241 17.68 30.07 4.93
#